data_95213afa3adfaea519b85eed9c6442b3
#
_entry.id   95213afa3adfaea519b85eed9c6442b3
#
_cell.length_a   1.000
_cell.length_b   1.000
_cell.length_c   1.000
_cell.angle_alpha   90.00
_cell.angle_beta   90.00
_cell.angle_gamma   90.00
#
_symmetry.space_group_name_H-M   'P 1'
#
loop_
_entity.id
_entity.type
_entity.pdbx_description
1 polymer ?
#
loop_
_entity_poly.entity_id
_entity_poly.type
_entity_poly.pdbx_seq_one_letter_code
_entity_poly.pdbx_strand_id
1 'polypeptide(L)'
;MQNKGFVRLLAAALMLICLFYLSFSVVTNNYDKKAKAYANGDDQEYYNFMDSVGGEKVWLGYTLRECREKEIGLGLDLKGGMNVQLEVSVADVLRALSDYNTNENFNKALQLSRQRQAKSGENFLKIFQEEFEKLDPNARLAGIFSTYDLKDRISSSATNDEVVKVLQEEVNSAIDNSFNVLRSRIDRFGVVQPNIQRLDVEGRILVELPGVKEPERVRKLLQGSANLEFWET
;
A
#
# COMPACT_ATOMS: atom_id res chain seq x y z
N MET A 1 37.24 -37.57 -6.54
CA MET A 1 38.27 -36.53 -6.26
C MET A 1 37.59 -35.20 -6.12
N GLN A 2 37.49 -34.68 -4.92
CA GLN A 2 36.94 -33.31 -4.72
C GLN A 2 37.97 -32.32 -5.27
N ASN A 3 37.53 -31.51 -6.23
CA ASN A 3 38.38 -30.53 -6.90
C ASN A 3 38.60 -29.33 -5.93
N LYS A 4 39.52 -29.49 -4.97
CA LYS A 4 39.82 -28.51 -3.90
C LYS A 4 40.13 -27.11 -4.46
N GLY A 5 40.69 -27.04 -5.70
CA GLY A 5 40.95 -25.79 -6.39
C GLY A 5 39.67 -25.08 -6.81
N PHE A 6 38.69 -25.79 -7.34
CA PHE A 6 37.41 -25.24 -7.75
C PHE A 6 36.61 -24.69 -6.54
N VAL A 7 36.61 -25.42 -5.41
CA VAL A 7 35.94 -24.96 -4.19
C VAL A 7 36.57 -23.67 -3.64
N ARG A 8 37.90 -23.56 -3.68
CA ARG A 8 38.61 -22.34 -3.26
C ARG A 8 38.31 -21.15 -4.17
N LEU A 9 38.25 -21.38 -5.48
CA LEU A 9 37.92 -20.37 -6.47
C LEU A 9 36.47 -19.88 -6.27
N LEU A 10 35.51 -20.80 -6.07
CA LEU A 10 34.13 -20.47 -5.78
C LEU A 10 34.00 -19.66 -4.48
N ALA A 11 34.70 -20.07 -3.43
CA ALA A 11 34.69 -19.35 -2.15
C ALA A 11 35.25 -17.92 -2.29
N ALA A 12 36.35 -17.76 -3.04
CA ALA A 12 36.91 -16.44 -3.32
C ALA A 12 35.98 -15.55 -4.14
N ALA A 13 35.32 -16.11 -5.14
CA ALA A 13 34.32 -15.39 -5.95
C ALA A 13 33.11 -14.93 -5.10
N LEU A 14 32.58 -15.80 -4.25
CA LEU A 14 31.50 -15.44 -3.32
C LEU A 14 31.92 -14.35 -2.34
N MET A 15 33.13 -14.42 -1.80
CA MET A 15 33.67 -13.38 -0.91
C MET A 15 33.76 -12.03 -1.61
N LEU A 16 34.26 -12.00 -2.85
CA LEU A 16 34.30 -10.76 -3.65
C LEU A 16 32.90 -10.17 -3.92
N ILE A 17 31.93 -11.01 -4.24
CA ILE A 17 30.54 -10.59 -4.41
C ILE A 17 29.98 -10.00 -3.12
N CYS A 18 30.18 -10.66 -1.98
CA CYS A 18 29.75 -10.13 -0.68
C CYS A 18 30.39 -8.79 -0.35
N LEU A 19 31.70 -8.64 -0.57
CA LEU A 19 32.42 -7.38 -0.33
C LEU A 19 31.90 -6.27 -1.27
N PHE A 20 31.57 -6.61 -2.52
CA PHE A 20 31.00 -5.67 -3.46
C PHE A 20 29.64 -5.14 -2.97
N TYR A 21 28.71 -6.02 -2.52
CA TYR A 21 27.42 -5.58 -1.98
C TYR A 21 27.56 -4.80 -0.67
N LEU A 22 28.48 -5.20 0.22
CA LEU A 22 28.75 -4.44 1.44
C LEU A 22 29.28 -3.02 1.16
N SER A 23 30.00 -2.83 0.05
CA SER A 23 30.51 -1.51 -0.32
C SER A 23 29.41 -0.48 -0.55
N PHE A 24 28.24 -0.86 -1.06
CA PHE A 24 27.11 0.04 -1.20
C PHE A 24 26.63 0.58 0.15
N SER A 25 26.53 -0.27 1.17
CA SER A 25 26.14 0.15 2.54
C SER A 25 27.18 1.10 3.17
N VAL A 26 28.45 0.96 2.85
CA VAL A 26 29.49 1.90 3.33
C VAL A 26 29.34 3.26 2.68
N VAL A 27 29.06 3.31 1.37
CA VAL A 27 28.89 4.55 0.62
C VAL A 27 27.64 5.28 1.12
N THR A 28 26.49 4.60 1.20
CA THR A 28 25.21 5.20 1.65
C THR A 28 25.31 5.72 3.09
N ASN A 29 25.94 4.97 4.00
CA ASN A 29 26.16 5.40 5.38
C ASN A 29 27.06 6.66 5.48
N ASN A 30 28.04 6.79 4.59
CA ASN A 30 28.91 7.98 4.56
C ASN A 30 28.11 9.23 4.12
N TYR A 31 27.25 9.09 3.10
CA TYR A 31 26.38 10.18 2.66
C TYR A 31 25.30 10.50 3.70
N ASP A 32 24.75 9.50 4.39
CA ASP A 32 23.81 9.72 5.51
C ASP A 32 24.45 10.53 6.64
N LYS A 33 25.70 10.24 7.00
CA LYS A 33 26.45 11.04 7.98
C LYS A 33 26.68 12.47 7.52
N LYS A 34 27.01 12.69 6.24
CA LYS A 34 27.18 14.04 5.68
C LYS A 34 25.87 14.82 5.70
N ALA A 35 24.75 14.16 5.32
CA ALA A 35 23.45 14.77 5.34
C ALA A 35 23.02 15.17 6.76
N LYS A 36 23.23 14.31 7.75
CA LYS A 36 22.96 14.61 9.17
C LYS A 36 23.81 15.77 9.69
N ALA A 37 25.07 15.83 9.30
CA ALA A 37 25.95 16.94 9.67
C ALA A 37 25.53 18.26 9.01
N TYR A 38 25.08 18.22 7.75
CA TYR A 38 24.57 19.39 7.05
C TYR A 38 23.25 19.89 7.65
N ALA A 39 22.34 18.98 7.91
CA ALA A 39 21.00 19.28 8.41
C ALA A 39 20.98 19.80 9.87
N ASN A 40 22.05 19.60 10.64
CA ASN A 40 22.20 20.05 12.02
C ASN A 40 20.94 19.82 12.91
N GLY A 41 20.23 18.71 12.63
CA GLY A 41 19.01 18.34 13.35
C GLY A 41 17.69 18.74 12.66
N ASP A 42 17.73 19.47 11.54
CA ASP A 42 16.55 19.76 10.72
C ASP A 42 16.30 18.63 9.69
N ASP A 43 15.18 17.93 9.86
CA ASP A 43 14.83 16.83 8.98
C ASP A 43 14.50 17.31 7.54
N GLN A 44 13.99 18.52 7.36
CA GLN A 44 13.70 19.08 6.03
C GLN A 44 15.01 19.33 5.24
N GLU A 45 16.01 19.90 5.90
CA GLU A 45 17.34 20.12 5.28
C GLU A 45 18.05 18.78 5.00
N TYR A 46 17.86 17.77 5.85
CA TYR A 46 18.36 16.42 5.58
C TYR A 46 17.80 15.87 4.27
N TYR A 47 16.47 15.93 4.09
CA TYR A 47 15.84 15.43 2.86
C TYR A 47 16.21 16.25 1.63
N ASN A 48 16.29 17.56 1.74
CA ASN A 48 16.71 18.45 0.66
C ASN A 48 18.14 18.12 0.20
N PHE A 49 19.08 17.91 1.16
CA PHE A 49 20.44 17.50 0.85
C PHE A 49 20.46 16.14 0.13
N MET A 50 19.75 15.16 0.68
CA MET A 50 19.73 13.81 0.10
C MET A 50 19.11 13.77 -1.30
N ASP A 51 18.14 14.61 -1.57
CA ASP A 51 17.51 14.72 -2.89
C ASP A 51 18.44 15.41 -3.89
N SER A 52 19.16 16.44 -3.47
CA SER A 52 20.14 17.17 -4.30
C SER A 52 21.28 16.27 -4.78
N VAL A 53 21.79 15.37 -3.91
CA VAL A 53 22.88 14.44 -4.26
C VAL A 53 22.38 13.08 -4.78
N GLY A 54 21.09 12.84 -4.76
CA GLY A 54 20.48 11.55 -5.11
C GLY A 54 20.78 11.08 -6.53
N GLY A 55 20.94 12.02 -7.48
CA GLY A 55 21.28 11.78 -8.87
C GLY A 55 22.79 11.75 -9.17
N GLU A 56 23.65 12.08 -8.21
CA GLU A 56 25.10 12.10 -8.41
C GLU A 56 25.69 10.69 -8.44
N LYS A 57 26.62 10.45 -9.34
CA LYS A 57 27.39 9.19 -9.41
C LYS A 57 28.41 9.15 -8.29
N VAL A 58 28.17 8.30 -7.31
CA VAL A 58 28.96 8.26 -6.05
C VAL A 58 29.86 7.03 -5.92
N TRP A 59 29.53 5.93 -6.61
CA TRP A 59 30.26 4.67 -6.51
C TRP A 59 30.23 3.87 -7.81
N LEU A 60 31.39 3.60 -8.41
CA LEU A 60 31.54 2.77 -9.62
C LEU A 60 30.55 3.09 -10.77
N GLY A 61 30.13 4.34 -10.89
CA GLY A 61 29.14 4.79 -11.88
C GLY A 61 27.68 4.72 -11.41
N TYR A 62 27.42 4.15 -10.24
CA TYR A 62 26.09 4.15 -9.62
C TYR A 62 25.80 5.49 -8.94
N THR A 63 24.57 5.94 -9.08
CA THR A 63 24.05 7.10 -8.35
C THR A 63 23.80 6.77 -6.88
N LEU A 64 23.68 7.79 -6.02
CA LEU A 64 23.37 7.57 -4.62
C LEU A 64 22.02 6.83 -4.43
N ARG A 65 21.04 7.14 -5.27
CA ARG A 65 19.73 6.45 -5.27
C ARG A 65 19.86 4.97 -5.60
N GLU A 66 20.60 4.62 -6.65
CA GLU A 66 20.88 3.23 -7.01
C GLU A 66 21.71 2.50 -5.95
N CYS A 67 22.65 3.18 -5.30
CA CYS A 67 23.40 2.62 -4.18
C CYS A 67 22.47 2.27 -3.00
N ARG A 68 21.49 3.13 -2.71
CA ARG A 68 20.48 2.89 -1.67
C ARG A 68 19.55 1.72 -1.99
N GLU A 69 19.20 1.53 -3.24
CA GLU A 69 18.39 0.38 -3.68
C GLU A 69 19.14 -0.95 -3.57
N LYS A 70 20.47 -0.90 -3.71
CA LYS A 70 21.36 -2.08 -3.67
C LYS A 70 22.00 -2.33 -2.31
N GLU A 71 21.89 -1.40 -1.37
CA GLU A 71 22.40 -1.61 -0.01
C GLU A 71 21.66 -2.76 0.68
N ILE A 72 22.31 -3.36 1.67
CA ILE A 72 21.67 -4.38 2.51
C ILE A 72 20.52 -3.75 3.28
N GLY A 73 19.29 -4.18 2.98
CA GLY A 73 18.08 -3.76 3.68
C GLY A 73 18.12 -4.17 5.15
N LEU A 74 18.32 -3.19 6.01
CA LEU A 74 18.16 -3.39 7.44
C LEU A 74 16.68 -3.19 7.76
N GLY A 75 16.01 -4.23 8.27
CA GLY A 75 14.61 -4.17 8.66
C GLY A 75 14.31 -3.19 9.79
N LEU A 76 13.06 -3.10 10.17
CA LEU A 76 12.56 -2.23 11.25
C LEU A 76 13.30 -2.43 12.57
N ASP A 77 13.71 -3.66 12.88
CA ASP A 77 14.42 -4.01 14.12
C ASP A 77 15.78 -3.35 14.25
N LEU A 78 16.45 -3.07 13.14
CA LEU A 78 17.81 -2.51 13.11
C LEU A 78 17.85 -1.02 12.77
N LYS A 79 16.97 -0.54 11.89
CA LYS A 79 16.90 0.89 11.50
C LYS A 79 15.84 1.67 12.28
N GLY A 80 14.95 0.99 13.01
CA GLY A 80 13.72 1.60 13.50
C GLY A 80 12.78 1.93 12.34
N GLY A 81 11.74 2.71 12.59
CA GLY A 81 10.77 3.10 11.57
C GLY A 81 9.34 2.90 12.02
N MET A 82 8.42 2.73 11.07
CA MET A 82 7.02 2.48 11.39
C MET A 82 6.46 1.28 10.64
N ASN A 83 5.57 0.58 11.31
CA ASN A 83 4.72 -0.46 10.75
C ASN A 83 3.27 -0.01 10.85
N VAL A 84 2.56 0.03 9.72
CA VAL A 84 1.17 0.47 9.65
C VAL A 84 0.35 -0.55 8.89
N GLN A 85 -0.76 -0.93 9.46
CA GLN A 85 -1.78 -1.69 8.76
C GLN A 85 -2.88 -0.73 8.32
N LEU A 86 -3.13 -0.67 7.03
CA LEU A 86 -4.20 0.11 6.40
C LEU A 86 -5.32 -0.83 5.97
N GLU A 87 -6.54 -0.35 6.01
CA GLU A 87 -7.71 -1.10 5.55
C GLU A 87 -8.52 -0.25 4.59
N VAL A 88 -8.81 -0.80 3.42
CA VAL A 88 -9.73 -0.21 2.46
C VAL A 88 -11.15 -0.50 2.94
N SER A 89 -11.93 0.54 3.16
CA SER A 89 -13.32 0.39 3.60
C SER A 89 -14.21 -0.12 2.46
N VAL A 90 -14.47 -1.42 2.45
CA VAL A 90 -15.36 -2.05 1.45
C VAL A 90 -16.75 -1.42 1.51
N ALA A 91 -17.25 -1.08 2.70
CA ALA A 91 -18.54 -0.43 2.84
C ALA A 91 -18.58 0.95 2.15
N ASP A 92 -17.48 1.73 2.17
CA ASP A 92 -17.45 3.02 1.49
C ASP A 92 -17.29 2.85 -0.02
N VAL A 93 -16.59 1.79 -0.48
CA VAL A 93 -16.58 1.40 -1.89
C VAL A 93 -17.99 1.08 -2.37
N LEU A 94 -18.75 0.25 -1.64
CA LEU A 94 -20.14 -0.07 -2.01
C LEU A 94 -21.05 1.16 -2.01
N ARG A 95 -20.82 2.09 -1.06
CA ARG A 95 -21.57 3.34 -1.01
C ARG A 95 -21.29 4.21 -2.24
N ALA A 96 -20.04 4.29 -2.67
CA ALA A 96 -19.66 5.00 -3.90
C ALA A 96 -20.24 4.31 -5.15
N LEU A 97 -20.15 2.99 -5.28
CA LEU A 97 -20.69 2.22 -6.40
C LEU A 97 -22.21 2.31 -6.52
N SER A 98 -22.92 2.55 -5.40
CA SER A 98 -24.37 2.78 -5.37
C SER A 98 -24.76 4.22 -5.68
N ASP A 99 -23.83 5.08 -6.08
CA ASP A 99 -24.02 6.52 -6.25
C ASP A 99 -24.60 7.19 -4.98
N TYR A 100 -24.05 6.81 -3.82
CA TYR A 100 -24.46 7.29 -2.50
C TYR A 100 -25.98 7.10 -2.23
N ASN A 101 -26.49 5.95 -2.61
CA ASN A 101 -27.90 5.61 -2.49
C ASN A 101 -28.40 5.78 -1.04
N THR A 102 -29.55 6.43 -0.89
CA THR A 102 -30.16 6.78 0.40
C THR A 102 -31.09 5.71 0.96
N ASN A 103 -31.21 4.55 0.32
CA ASN A 103 -32.08 3.46 0.77
C ASN A 103 -31.75 3.06 2.21
N GLU A 104 -32.75 3.07 3.09
CA GLU A 104 -32.55 2.81 4.53
C GLU A 104 -32.07 1.38 4.79
N ASN A 105 -32.63 0.37 4.11
CA ASN A 105 -32.23 -1.03 4.28
C ASN A 105 -30.79 -1.27 3.82
N PHE A 106 -30.39 -0.63 2.72
CA PHE A 106 -29.03 -0.66 2.22
C PHE A 106 -28.02 -0.07 3.24
N ASN A 107 -28.29 1.13 3.73
CA ASN A 107 -27.43 1.79 4.69
C ASN A 107 -27.35 1.03 6.03
N LYS A 108 -28.48 0.47 6.47
CA LYS A 108 -28.55 -0.35 7.68
C LYS A 108 -27.79 -1.68 7.50
N ALA A 109 -27.92 -2.33 6.35
CA ALA A 109 -27.13 -3.52 6.01
C ALA A 109 -25.64 -3.24 6.05
N LEU A 110 -25.16 -2.13 5.45
CA LEU A 110 -23.75 -1.72 5.52
C LEU A 110 -23.26 -1.54 6.97
N GLN A 111 -24.09 -0.90 7.81
CA GLN A 111 -23.72 -0.68 9.21
C GLN A 111 -23.65 -2.00 10.00
N LEU A 112 -24.61 -2.89 9.84
CA LEU A 112 -24.65 -4.20 10.50
C LEU A 112 -23.47 -5.06 10.04
N SER A 113 -23.14 -5.02 8.75
CA SER A 113 -22.03 -5.75 8.17
C SER A 113 -20.68 -5.28 8.73
N ARG A 114 -20.46 -3.98 8.90
CA ARG A 114 -19.26 -3.45 9.57
C ARG A 114 -19.12 -3.98 11.00
N GLN A 115 -20.22 -3.97 11.74
CA GLN A 115 -20.20 -4.46 13.14
C GLN A 115 -19.93 -5.96 13.24
N ARG A 116 -20.47 -6.74 12.30
CA ARG A 116 -20.27 -8.19 12.25
C ARG A 116 -18.89 -8.55 11.76
N GLN A 117 -18.38 -7.91 10.72
CA GLN A 117 -17.04 -8.14 10.20
C GLN A 117 -15.95 -7.88 11.24
N ALA A 118 -16.10 -6.82 12.04
CA ALA A 118 -15.16 -6.51 13.12
C ALA A 118 -15.02 -7.63 14.15
N LYS A 119 -16.02 -8.51 14.26
CA LYS A 119 -16.04 -9.64 15.22
C LYS A 119 -15.69 -10.97 14.59
N SER A 120 -16.10 -11.21 13.33
CA SER A 120 -15.99 -12.53 12.69
C SER A 120 -14.79 -12.66 11.76
N GLY A 121 -14.31 -11.56 11.16
CA GLY A 121 -13.26 -11.59 10.14
C GLY A 121 -13.71 -12.22 8.81
N GLU A 122 -15.02 -12.49 8.61
CA GLU A 122 -15.58 -13.03 7.37
C GLU A 122 -15.54 -11.99 6.24
N ASN A 123 -15.71 -12.47 4.98
CA ASN A 123 -15.79 -11.60 3.82
C ASN A 123 -16.95 -10.61 3.95
N PHE A 124 -16.67 -9.31 3.74
CA PHE A 124 -17.64 -8.24 3.92
C PHE A 124 -18.85 -8.38 3.02
N LEU A 125 -18.64 -8.68 1.72
CA LEU A 125 -19.73 -8.77 0.75
C LEU A 125 -20.70 -9.91 1.08
N LYS A 126 -20.19 -11.03 1.58
CA LYS A 126 -21.03 -12.15 2.04
C LYS A 126 -21.90 -11.72 3.22
N ILE A 127 -21.29 -11.09 4.22
CA ILE A 127 -22.03 -10.57 5.38
C ILE A 127 -23.07 -9.55 4.93
N PHE A 128 -22.69 -8.64 4.01
CA PHE A 128 -23.55 -7.60 3.51
C PHE A 128 -24.78 -8.17 2.79
N GLN A 129 -24.60 -9.17 1.94
CA GLN A 129 -25.73 -9.85 1.26
C GLN A 129 -26.67 -10.47 2.30
N GLU A 130 -26.13 -11.22 3.25
CA GLU A 130 -26.92 -11.85 4.30
C GLU A 130 -27.72 -10.85 5.14
N GLU A 131 -27.09 -9.74 5.56
CA GLU A 131 -27.76 -8.72 6.37
C GLU A 131 -28.79 -7.94 5.54
N PHE A 132 -28.54 -7.70 4.25
CA PHE A 132 -29.49 -7.05 3.36
C PHE A 132 -30.74 -7.91 3.11
N GLU A 133 -30.56 -9.20 2.83
CA GLU A 133 -31.65 -10.15 2.62
C GLU A 133 -32.48 -10.43 3.90
N LYS A 134 -31.87 -10.33 5.07
CA LYS A 134 -32.60 -10.40 6.35
C LYS A 134 -33.49 -9.20 6.60
N LEU A 135 -33.07 -8.00 6.18
CA LEU A 135 -33.86 -6.77 6.36
C LEU A 135 -35.06 -6.72 5.40
N ASP A 136 -34.89 -7.22 4.20
CA ASP A 136 -35.96 -7.31 3.21
C ASP A 136 -35.70 -8.49 2.24
N PRO A 137 -36.34 -9.64 2.44
CA PRO A 137 -36.16 -10.82 1.61
C PRO A 137 -36.57 -10.62 0.12
N ASN A 138 -37.38 -9.61 -0.16
CA ASN A 138 -37.82 -9.31 -1.53
C ASN A 138 -36.99 -8.20 -2.20
N ALA A 139 -36.10 -7.54 -1.47
CA ALA A 139 -35.28 -6.47 -2.01
C ALA A 139 -34.22 -7.01 -2.98
N ARG A 140 -34.03 -6.28 -4.07
CA ARG A 140 -33.03 -6.59 -5.09
C ARG A 140 -31.90 -5.60 -5.05
N LEU A 141 -30.69 -6.09 -4.89
CA LEU A 141 -29.46 -5.29 -5.01
C LEU A 141 -29.32 -4.63 -6.37
N ALA A 142 -29.84 -5.26 -7.43
CA ALA A 142 -29.85 -4.69 -8.77
C ALA A 142 -30.50 -3.30 -8.82
N GLY A 143 -31.57 -3.05 -8.03
CA GLY A 143 -32.22 -1.74 -7.95
C GLY A 143 -31.35 -0.65 -7.32
N ILE A 144 -30.33 -1.04 -6.53
CA ILE A 144 -29.41 -0.12 -5.86
C ILE A 144 -28.15 0.11 -6.73
N PHE A 145 -27.65 -0.95 -7.37
CA PHE A 145 -26.37 -0.95 -8.09
C PHE A 145 -26.49 -0.85 -9.62
N SER A 146 -27.71 -0.70 -10.19
CA SER A 146 -27.88 -0.37 -11.62
C SER A 146 -27.56 1.11 -11.89
N THR A 147 -26.38 1.55 -11.42
CA THR A 147 -25.85 2.91 -11.64
C THR A 147 -25.33 3.07 -13.06
N TYR A 148 -25.05 4.29 -13.48
CA TYR A 148 -24.52 4.57 -14.82
C TYR A 148 -23.23 3.76 -15.11
N ASP A 149 -22.37 3.62 -14.12
CA ASP A 149 -21.08 2.93 -14.26
C ASP A 149 -21.22 1.40 -14.33
N LEU A 150 -22.27 0.85 -13.73
CA LEU A 150 -22.49 -0.61 -13.63
C LEU A 150 -23.61 -1.14 -14.51
N LYS A 151 -24.33 -0.29 -15.26
CA LYS A 151 -25.50 -0.66 -16.08
C LYS A 151 -25.21 -1.74 -17.14
N ASP A 152 -24.00 -1.76 -17.66
CA ASP A 152 -23.59 -2.72 -18.70
C ASP A 152 -23.19 -4.08 -18.08
N ARG A 153 -23.02 -4.13 -16.76
CA ARG A 153 -22.62 -5.34 -16.01
C ARG A 153 -23.69 -5.86 -15.08
N ILE A 154 -24.58 -5.00 -14.60
CA ILE A 154 -25.67 -5.35 -13.71
C ILE A 154 -26.99 -5.04 -14.41
N SER A 155 -27.68 -6.10 -14.85
CA SER A 155 -29.05 -5.98 -15.38
C SER A 155 -30.03 -5.67 -14.25
N SER A 156 -31.08 -4.93 -14.53
CA SER A 156 -32.18 -4.66 -13.58
C SER A 156 -32.90 -5.94 -13.08
N SER A 157 -32.77 -7.04 -13.82
CA SER A 157 -33.32 -8.34 -13.46
C SER A 157 -32.33 -9.26 -12.76
N ALA A 158 -31.08 -8.82 -12.55
CA ALA A 158 -30.03 -9.63 -11.95
C ALA A 158 -30.37 -10.07 -10.52
N THR A 159 -29.97 -11.27 -10.17
CA THR A 159 -30.10 -11.81 -8.82
C THR A 159 -29.10 -11.16 -7.88
N ASN A 160 -29.33 -11.25 -6.56
CA ASN A 160 -28.41 -10.69 -5.58
C ASN A 160 -27.01 -11.36 -5.69
N ASP A 161 -26.95 -12.67 -5.97
CA ASP A 161 -25.67 -13.39 -6.14
C ASP A 161 -24.89 -12.89 -7.37
N GLU A 162 -25.57 -12.60 -8.47
CA GLU A 162 -24.93 -12.04 -9.67
C GLU A 162 -24.40 -10.64 -9.40
N VAL A 163 -25.18 -9.81 -8.71
CA VAL A 163 -24.74 -8.47 -8.31
C VAL A 163 -23.52 -8.54 -7.41
N VAL A 164 -23.54 -9.40 -6.38
CA VAL A 164 -22.42 -9.55 -5.44
C VAL A 164 -21.14 -9.99 -6.14
N LYS A 165 -21.22 -10.84 -7.16
CA LYS A 165 -20.03 -11.20 -7.97
C LYS A 165 -19.42 -10.01 -8.67
N VAL A 166 -20.25 -9.15 -9.29
CA VAL A 166 -19.77 -7.93 -9.93
C VAL A 166 -19.17 -6.97 -8.90
N LEU A 167 -19.83 -6.82 -7.75
CA LEU A 167 -19.33 -5.99 -6.66
C LEU A 167 -17.99 -6.50 -6.10
N GLN A 168 -17.77 -7.81 -6.04
CA GLN A 168 -16.50 -8.39 -5.62
C GLN A 168 -15.36 -8.00 -6.58
N GLU A 169 -15.61 -8.00 -7.88
CA GLU A 169 -14.62 -7.59 -8.88
C GLU A 169 -14.31 -6.09 -8.76
N GLU A 170 -15.33 -5.25 -8.54
CA GLU A 170 -15.14 -3.81 -8.33
C GLU A 170 -14.39 -3.50 -7.03
N VAL A 171 -14.71 -4.20 -5.95
CA VAL A 171 -13.99 -4.07 -4.67
C VAL A 171 -12.52 -4.48 -4.82
N ASN A 172 -12.25 -5.58 -5.53
CA ASN A 172 -10.88 -6.01 -5.80
C ASN A 172 -10.12 -4.94 -6.62
N SER A 173 -10.77 -4.37 -7.64
CA SER A 173 -10.19 -3.28 -8.44
C SER A 173 -9.92 -2.03 -7.60
N ALA A 174 -10.81 -1.68 -6.68
CA ALA A 174 -10.64 -0.55 -5.77
C ALA A 174 -9.47 -0.79 -4.79
N ILE A 175 -9.31 -2.02 -4.29
CA ILE A 175 -8.17 -2.41 -3.44
C ILE A 175 -6.87 -2.33 -4.23
N ASP A 176 -6.85 -2.81 -5.49
CA ASP A 176 -5.70 -2.75 -6.38
C ASP A 176 -5.27 -1.31 -6.66
N ASN A 177 -6.23 -0.45 -6.96
CA ASN A 177 -5.98 0.97 -7.18
C ASN A 177 -5.43 1.64 -5.91
N SER A 178 -6.02 1.34 -4.75
CA SER A 178 -5.56 1.86 -3.46
C SER A 178 -4.13 1.44 -3.16
N PHE A 179 -3.80 0.17 -3.41
CA PHE A 179 -2.44 -0.36 -3.26
C PHE A 179 -1.44 0.39 -4.15
N ASN A 180 -1.77 0.61 -5.43
CA ASN A 180 -0.92 1.32 -6.38
C ASN A 180 -0.72 2.79 -5.99
N VAL A 181 -1.79 3.44 -5.52
CA VAL A 181 -1.72 4.82 -5.02
C VAL A 181 -0.83 4.92 -3.78
N LEU A 182 -0.98 4.01 -2.81
CA LEU A 182 -0.14 3.95 -1.62
C LEU A 182 1.33 3.75 -1.99
N ARG A 183 1.62 2.81 -2.88
CA ARG A 183 2.97 2.56 -3.38
C ARG A 183 3.58 3.82 -4.02
N SER A 184 2.84 4.47 -4.93
CA SER A 184 3.31 5.69 -5.57
C SER A 184 3.57 6.84 -4.57
N ARG A 185 2.74 6.95 -3.52
CA ARG A 185 2.95 7.96 -2.46
C ARG A 185 4.21 7.68 -1.64
N ILE A 186 4.42 6.42 -1.28
CA ILE A 186 5.59 5.98 -0.51
C ILE A 186 6.87 6.17 -1.32
N ASP A 187 6.87 5.83 -2.61
CA ASP A 187 8.00 6.04 -3.52
C ASP A 187 8.38 7.53 -3.62
N ARG A 188 7.37 8.43 -3.71
CA ARG A 188 7.59 9.89 -3.73
C ARG A 188 8.12 10.43 -2.40
N PHE A 189 7.79 9.77 -1.30
CA PHE A 189 8.29 10.18 0.02
C PHE A 189 9.77 9.87 0.23
N GLY A 190 10.37 9.06 -0.67
CA GLY A 190 11.79 8.75 -0.65
C GLY A 190 12.22 7.78 0.47
N VAL A 191 11.28 7.00 1.01
CA VAL A 191 11.62 5.93 1.96
C VAL A 191 12.41 4.85 1.22
N VAL A 192 13.55 4.47 1.78
CA VAL A 192 14.40 3.45 1.20
C VAL A 192 13.89 2.07 1.58
N GLN A 193 13.67 1.23 0.56
CA GLN A 193 13.24 -0.17 0.72
C GLN A 193 11.95 -0.33 1.56
N PRO A 194 10.85 0.33 1.19
CA PRO A 194 9.57 0.10 1.84
C PRO A 194 9.09 -1.32 1.54
N ASN A 195 8.51 -1.98 2.53
CA ASN A 195 7.81 -3.24 2.32
C ASN A 195 6.30 -2.98 2.34
N ILE A 196 5.64 -3.27 1.21
CA ILE A 196 4.19 -3.07 1.06
C ILE A 196 3.61 -4.40 0.64
N GLN A 197 2.76 -4.98 1.48
CA GLN A 197 2.16 -6.30 1.26
C GLN A 197 0.65 -6.25 1.45
N ARG A 198 -0.07 -7.02 0.63
CA ARG A 198 -1.47 -7.32 0.89
C ARG A 198 -1.55 -8.47 1.87
N LEU A 199 -2.43 -8.34 2.83
CA LEU A 199 -2.70 -9.41 3.77
C LEU A 199 -3.81 -10.32 3.24
N ASP A 200 -3.88 -11.54 3.75
CA ASP A 200 -4.92 -12.52 3.37
C ASP A 200 -6.34 -12.05 3.73
N VAL A 201 -6.46 -11.11 4.67
CA VAL A 201 -7.72 -10.46 5.00
C VAL A 201 -8.02 -9.39 3.96
N GLU A 202 -9.20 -9.48 3.35
CA GLU A 202 -9.65 -8.59 2.29
C GLU A 202 -9.53 -7.11 2.65
N GLY A 203 -8.94 -6.34 1.76
CA GLY A 203 -8.78 -4.89 1.91
C GLY A 203 -7.64 -4.45 2.81
N ARG A 204 -6.91 -5.35 3.48
CA ARG A 204 -5.80 -4.97 4.37
C ARG A 204 -4.46 -4.95 3.65
N ILE A 205 -3.73 -3.87 3.91
CA ILE A 205 -2.41 -3.61 3.34
C ILE A 205 -1.46 -3.33 4.50
N LEU A 206 -0.40 -4.13 4.60
CA LEU A 206 0.69 -3.92 5.54
C LEU A 206 1.74 -3.02 4.87
N VAL A 207 2.16 -1.98 5.56
CA VAL A 207 3.18 -1.03 5.12
C VAL A 207 4.25 -0.91 6.18
N GLU A 208 5.46 -1.34 5.85
CA GLU A 208 6.63 -1.22 6.70
C GLU A 208 7.60 -0.21 6.08
N LEU A 209 7.94 0.79 6.85
CA LEU A 209 8.76 1.92 6.41
C LEU A 209 10.00 2.04 7.31
N PRO A 210 11.10 1.34 6.96
CA PRO A 210 12.33 1.41 7.76
C PRO A 210 12.96 2.79 7.73
N GLY A 211 13.49 3.22 8.88
CA GLY A 211 14.24 4.47 9.00
C GLY A 211 13.44 5.76 8.98
N VAL A 212 12.10 5.68 9.02
CA VAL A 212 11.24 6.85 9.12
C VAL A 212 11.35 7.47 10.51
N LYS A 213 11.65 8.77 10.58
CA LYS A 213 11.80 9.52 11.83
C LYS A 213 10.52 10.23 12.26
N GLU A 214 9.64 10.59 11.30
CA GLU A 214 8.40 11.32 11.52
C GLU A 214 7.15 10.44 11.21
N PRO A 215 6.77 9.50 12.09
CA PRO A 215 5.64 8.59 11.83
C PRO A 215 4.31 9.31 11.59
N GLU A 216 4.06 10.40 12.31
CA GLU A 216 2.80 11.16 12.21
C GLU A 216 2.65 11.85 10.84
N ARG A 217 3.74 12.37 10.28
CA ARG A 217 3.73 12.98 8.94
C ARG A 217 3.42 11.95 7.87
N VAL A 218 4.06 10.77 7.98
CA VAL A 218 3.81 9.65 7.04
C VAL A 218 2.39 9.13 7.18
N ARG A 219 1.88 8.99 8.40
CA ARG A 219 0.50 8.58 8.65
C ARG A 219 -0.50 9.52 7.95
N LYS A 220 -0.34 10.83 8.10
CA LYS A 220 -1.18 11.83 7.41
C LYS A 220 -1.10 11.71 5.90
N LEU A 221 0.09 11.44 5.35
CA LEU A 221 0.29 11.28 3.92
C LEU A 221 -0.39 10.00 3.39
N LEU A 222 -0.31 8.90 4.13
CA LEU A 222 -0.95 7.64 3.74
C LEU A 222 -2.48 7.70 3.85
N GLN A 223 -3.01 8.39 4.86
CA GLN A 223 -4.44 8.55 5.07
C GLN A 223 -5.07 9.66 4.21
N GLY A 224 -4.26 10.53 3.63
CA GLY A 224 -4.75 11.65 2.82
C GLY A 224 -5.53 11.14 1.61
N SER A 225 -6.83 11.45 1.57
CA SER A 225 -7.66 11.35 0.38
C SER A 225 -7.83 12.75 -0.20
N ALA A 226 -7.71 12.88 -1.54
CA ALA A 226 -8.01 14.12 -2.23
C ALA A 226 -9.25 13.89 -3.12
N ASN A 227 -10.28 14.69 -2.91
CA ASN A 227 -11.38 14.80 -3.87
C ASN A 227 -10.99 15.88 -4.87
N LEU A 228 -11.08 15.55 -6.16
CA LEU A 228 -10.91 16.54 -7.22
C LEU A 228 -12.26 17.15 -7.50
N GLU A 229 -12.40 18.45 -7.21
CA GLU A 229 -13.61 19.22 -7.49
C GLU A 229 -13.27 20.29 -8.52
N PHE A 230 -14.10 20.41 -9.55
CA PHE A 230 -14.00 21.48 -10.53
C PHE A 230 -15.05 22.54 -10.20
N TRP A 231 -14.59 23.75 -9.98
CA TRP A 231 -15.45 24.91 -9.75
C TRP A 231 -15.43 25.77 -11.01
N GLU A 232 -16.60 26.10 -11.55
CA GLU A 232 -16.71 27.14 -12.56
C GLU A 232 -16.51 28.51 -11.90
N THR A 233 -15.62 29.32 -12.47
CA THR A 233 -15.31 30.70 -12.02
C THR A 233 -16.01 31.73 -12.89
#